data_5cae874c65beafe69d00d4614dfbe51c
#
_entry.id   5cae874c65beafe69d00d4614dfbe51c
#
_cell.length_a   1.000
_cell.length_b   1.000
_cell.length_c   1.000
_cell.angle_alpha   90.00
_cell.angle_beta   90.00
_cell.angle_gamma   90.00
#
_symmetry.space_group_name_H-M   'P 1'
#
loop_
_entity.id
_entity.type
_entity.pdbx_description
1 polymer ?
#
loop_
_entity_poly.entity_id
_entity_poly.type
_entity_poly.pdbx_seq_one_letter_code
_entity_poly.pdbx_strand_id
1 'polypeptide(L)'
;MQYFPPALENLVEQFAKLPGVGVKSAQRLAFYVLSMPDDEANAFAQAVISAKTTIHCCPVCQNLTDGDGPCSICASPKRDQSTICVVADPKDVAAMERSREYQGLYHVLHGVISPMSHVGPDDLHIKSLVERVAAGGIEEVIMATNPDTEGEATAMYLSRLLRPFSVKVTRLAYGIPVGSHLEYADDATLMRALEGRREM
;
A
#
# COMPACT_ATOMS: atom_id res chain seq x y z
N MET A 1 17.35 -37.05 6.83
CA MET A 1 16.38 -38.12 6.55
C MET A 1 15.20 -37.47 5.87
N GLN A 2 14.95 -37.85 4.61
CA GLN A 2 13.75 -37.40 3.87
C GLN A 2 12.59 -38.28 4.34
N TYR A 3 11.62 -37.67 5.02
CA TYR A 3 10.43 -38.38 5.52
C TYR A 3 9.27 -38.35 4.52
N PHE A 4 9.31 -37.49 3.52
CA PHE A 4 8.25 -37.30 2.53
C PHE A 4 8.79 -37.51 1.11
N PRO A 5 7.92 -37.84 0.15
CA PRO A 5 8.29 -37.86 -1.26
C PRO A 5 8.83 -36.48 -1.70
N PRO A 6 9.79 -36.41 -2.63
CA PRO A 6 10.43 -35.15 -3.03
C PRO A 6 9.46 -34.06 -3.50
N ALA A 7 8.38 -34.42 -4.15
CA ALA A 7 7.36 -33.47 -4.59
C ALA A 7 6.64 -32.80 -3.41
N LEU A 8 6.36 -33.55 -2.34
CA LEU A 8 5.75 -33.03 -1.13
C LEU A 8 6.73 -32.14 -0.36
N GLU A 9 7.98 -32.55 -0.25
CA GLU A 9 9.03 -31.75 0.40
C GLU A 9 9.17 -30.38 -0.31
N ASN A 10 9.24 -30.39 -1.64
CA ASN A 10 9.30 -29.14 -2.42
C ASN A 10 8.08 -28.24 -2.15
N LEU A 11 6.86 -28.79 -2.12
CA LEU A 11 5.67 -28.01 -1.83
C LEU A 11 5.70 -27.39 -0.42
N VAL A 12 6.14 -28.16 0.57
CA VAL A 12 6.37 -27.66 1.95
C VAL A 12 7.38 -26.51 1.96
N GLU A 13 8.52 -26.65 1.26
CA GLU A 13 9.52 -25.62 1.15
C GLU A 13 8.97 -24.33 0.52
N GLN A 14 8.16 -24.42 -0.54
CA GLN A 14 7.55 -23.24 -1.16
C GLN A 14 6.60 -22.53 -0.18
N PHE A 15 5.76 -23.25 0.55
CA PHE A 15 4.92 -22.64 1.58
C PHE A 15 5.71 -22.03 2.73
N ALA A 16 6.82 -22.65 3.14
CA ALA A 16 7.67 -22.13 4.21
C ALA A 16 8.43 -20.83 3.86
N LYS A 17 8.53 -20.49 2.55
CA LYS A 17 9.08 -19.21 2.09
C LYS A 17 8.10 -18.04 2.25
N LEU A 18 6.82 -18.32 2.48
CA LEU A 18 5.82 -17.26 2.65
C LEU A 18 5.98 -16.58 4.02
N PRO A 19 5.90 -15.23 4.08
CA PRO A 19 6.02 -14.50 5.34
C PRO A 19 4.99 -14.97 6.38
N GLY A 20 5.43 -15.24 7.60
CA GLY A 20 4.56 -15.70 8.69
C GLY A 20 4.19 -17.20 8.64
N VAL A 21 4.67 -17.94 7.64
CA VAL A 21 4.42 -19.38 7.53
C VAL A 21 5.62 -20.17 8.05
N GLY A 22 5.50 -20.71 9.26
CA GLY A 22 6.52 -21.62 9.83
C GLY A 22 6.40 -23.03 9.23
N VAL A 23 7.44 -23.86 9.42
CA VAL A 23 7.55 -25.23 8.87
C VAL A 23 6.33 -26.10 9.17
N LYS A 24 5.79 -26.06 10.41
CA LYS A 24 4.60 -26.84 10.78
C LYS A 24 3.35 -26.40 10.01
N SER A 25 3.19 -25.09 9.80
CA SER A 25 2.09 -24.53 9.01
C SER A 25 2.24 -24.88 7.54
N ALA A 26 3.46 -24.79 7.00
CA ALA A 26 3.78 -25.18 5.63
C ALA A 26 3.44 -26.64 5.35
N GLN A 27 3.79 -27.56 6.26
CA GLN A 27 3.40 -28.96 6.16
C GLN A 27 1.89 -29.14 6.14
N ARG A 28 1.16 -28.48 7.05
CA ARG A 28 -0.31 -28.55 7.06
C ARG A 28 -0.92 -28.05 5.75
N LEU A 29 -0.43 -26.95 5.21
CA LEU A 29 -0.89 -26.40 3.92
C LEU A 29 -0.61 -27.37 2.77
N ALA A 30 0.58 -27.97 2.73
CA ALA A 30 0.94 -28.93 1.70
C ALA A 30 0.04 -30.21 1.73
N PHE A 31 -0.20 -30.75 2.92
CA PHE A 31 -1.14 -31.88 3.06
C PHE A 31 -2.58 -31.51 2.72
N TYR A 32 -2.99 -30.28 3.03
CA TYR A 32 -4.32 -29.80 2.62
C TYR A 32 -4.45 -29.73 1.10
N VAL A 33 -3.46 -29.22 0.39
CA VAL A 33 -3.44 -29.20 -1.08
C VAL A 33 -3.51 -30.62 -1.66
N LEU A 34 -2.80 -31.59 -1.06
CA LEU A 34 -2.88 -32.99 -1.49
C LEU A 34 -4.26 -33.63 -1.27
N SER A 35 -5.05 -33.10 -0.33
CA SER A 35 -6.42 -33.59 -0.07
C SER A 35 -7.50 -32.90 -0.91
N MET A 36 -7.14 -31.82 -1.62
CA MET A 36 -8.06 -31.14 -2.53
C MET A 36 -8.38 -32.03 -3.75
N PRO A 37 -9.59 -31.90 -4.33
CA PRO A 37 -9.86 -32.37 -5.67
C PRO A 37 -8.88 -31.78 -6.70
N ASP A 38 -8.57 -32.54 -7.75
CA ASP A 38 -7.57 -32.11 -8.75
C ASP A 38 -7.93 -30.77 -9.43
N ASP A 39 -9.21 -30.52 -9.68
CA ASP A 39 -9.73 -29.28 -10.26
C ASP A 39 -9.53 -28.07 -9.33
N GLU A 40 -9.77 -28.23 -8.02
CA GLU A 40 -9.52 -27.18 -7.03
C GLU A 40 -8.03 -26.89 -6.88
N ALA A 41 -7.17 -27.91 -6.83
CA ALA A 41 -5.73 -27.77 -6.76
C ALA A 41 -5.17 -27.03 -8.01
N ASN A 42 -5.65 -27.39 -9.20
CA ASN A 42 -5.31 -26.72 -10.44
C ASN A 42 -5.79 -25.26 -10.48
N ALA A 43 -7.02 -25.00 -10.04
CA ALA A 43 -7.57 -23.64 -9.95
C ALA A 43 -6.73 -22.77 -9.00
N PHE A 44 -6.31 -23.30 -7.86
CA PHE A 44 -5.43 -22.60 -6.91
C PHE A 44 -4.07 -22.27 -7.54
N ALA A 45 -3.42 -23.25 -8.16
CA ALA A 45 -2.14 -23.04 -8.84
C ALA A 45 -2.26 -22.00 -9.96
N GLN A 46 -3.32 -22.10 -10.77
CA GLN A 46 -3.58 -21.16 -11.85
C GLN A 46 -3.86 -19.73 -11.34
N ALA A 47 -4.56 -19.57 -10.22
CA ALA A 47 -4.80 -18.26 -9.60
C ALA A 47 -3.49 -17.57 -9.19
N VAL A 48 -2.54 -18.33 -8.62
CA VAL A 48 -1.21 -17.79 -8.25
C VAL A 48 -0.44 -17.35 -9.50
N ILE A 49 -0.40 -18.18 -10.54
CA ILE A 49 0.29 -17.88 -11.80
C ILE A 49 -0.35 -16.65 -12.46
N SER A 50 -1.66 -16.64 -12.61
CA SER A 50 -2.41 -15.56 -13.25
C SER A 50 -2.18 -14.23 -12.53
N ALA A 51 -2.33 -14.19 -11.21
CA ALA A 51 -2.10 -12.98 -10.43
C ALA A 51 -0.67 -12.44 -10.66
N LYS A 52 0.33 -13.31 -10.67
CA LYS A 52 1.73 -12.89 -10.87
C LYS A 52 2.03 -12.41 -12.29
N THR A 53 1.33 -12.91 -13.30
CA THR A 53 1.59 -12.58 -14.71
C THR A 53 0.75 -11.41 -15.23
N THR A 54 -0.45 -11.19 -14.67
CA THR A 54 -1.38 -10.16 -15.16
C THR A 54 -1.33 -8.87 -14.35
N ILE A 55 -1.11 -8.97 -13.01
CA ILE A 55 -1.13 -7.78 -12.16
C ILE A 55 0.18 -7.00 -12.31
N HIS A 56 0.04 -5.71 -12.61
CA HIS A 56 1.14 -4.76 -12.75
C HIS A 56 0.76 -3.39 -12.19
N CYS A 57 1.70 -2.44 -12.17
CA CYS A 57 1.44 -1.10 -11.71
C CYS A 57 0.72 -0.27 -12.77
N CYS A 58 -0.31 0.47 -12.37
CA CYS A 58 -0.97 1.47 -13.20
C CYS A 58 0.04 2.52 -13.68
N PRO A 59 0.11 2.82 -14.98
CA PRO A 59 1.09 3.77 -15.51
C PRO A 59 0.92 5.21 -14.98
N VAL A 60 -0.24 5.53 -14.40
CA VAL A 60 -0.52 6.88 -13.88
C VAL A 60 -0.27 6.99 -12.38
N CYS A 61 -0.83 6.09 -11.58
CA CYS A 61 -0.82 6.23 -10.11
C CYS A 61 0.01 5.17 -9.38
N GLN A 62 0.59 4.23 -10.10
CA GLN A 62 1.38 3.13 -9.55
C GLN A 62 0.60 2.14 -8.66
N ASN A 63 -0.74 2.26 -8.59
CA ASN A 63 -1.57 1.24 -7.94
C ASN A 63 -1.64 -0.03 -8.80
N LEU A 64 -2.05 -1.15 -8.20
CA LEU A 64 -2.19 -2.42 -8.92
C LEU A 64 -3.37 -2.39 -9.91
N THR A 65 -3.15 -2.95 -11.10
CA THR A 65 -4.14 -3.12 -12.15
C THR A 65 -3.83 -4.39 -12.96
N ASP A 66 -4.82 -4.93 -13.64
CA ASP A 66 -4.72 -6.05 -14.57
C ASP A 66 -5.09 -5.64 -16.01
N GLY A 67 -5.41 -4.37 -16.25
CA GLY A 67 -5.81 -3.83 -17.55
C GLY A 67 -4.68 -3.07 -18.27
N ASP A 68 -4.68 -3.02 -19.59
CA ASP A 68 -3.63 -2.41 -20.43
C ASP A 68 -3.49 -0.88 -20.31
N GLY A 69 -4.30 -0.22 -19.48
CA GLY A 69 -4.34 1.23 -19.34
C GLY A 69 -4.33 1.69 -17.88
N PRO A 70 -4.77 2.94 -17.64
CA PRO A 70 -4.96 3.44 -16.29
C PRO A 70 -5.94 2.56 -15.51
N CYS A 71 -5.67 2.37 -14.21
CA CYS A 71 -6.58 1.61 -13.34
C CYS A 71 -7.98 2.25 -13.28
N SER A 72 -8.96 1.50 -12.77
CA SER A 72 -10.36 1.94 -12.68
C SER A 72 -10.56 3.27 -11.93
N ILE A 73 -9.68 3.58 -10.97
CA ILE A 73 -9.71 4.85 -10.23
C ILE A 73 -9.23 5.99 -11.14
N CYS A 74 -8.09 5.84 -11.80
CA CYS A 74 -7.54 6.88 -12.68
C CYS A 74 -8.38 7.11 -13.93
N ALA A 75 -9.04 6.09 -14.45
CA ALA A 75 -9.90 6.16 -15.62
C ALA A 75 -11.31 6.71 -15.31
N SER A 76 -11.69 6.82 -14.04
CA SER A 76 -13.04 7.22 -13.64
C SER A 76 -13.25 8.72 -13.80
N PRO A 77 -14.22 9.18 -14.63
CA PRO A 77 -14.56 10.59 -14.76
C PRO A 77 -15.30 11.15 -13.54
N LYS A 78 -15.71 10.30 -12.61
CA LYS A 78 -16.41 10.68 -11.38
C LYS A 78 -15.46 11.12 -10.28
N ARG A 79 -14.15 10.86 -10.44
CA ARG A 79 -13.12 11.22 -9.46
C ARG A 79 -12.71 12.67 -9.62
N ASP A 80 -12.45 13.32 -8.50
CA ASP A 80 -11.81 14.63 -8.49
C ASP A 80 -10.36 14.49 -9.01
N GLN A 81 -10.12 15.08 -10.17
CA GLN A 81 -8.84 15.03 -10.86
C GLN A 81 -7.82 16.02 -10.29
N SER A 82 -8.25 16.94 -9.42
CA SER A 82 -7.41 18.00 -8.84
C SER A 82 -6.72 17.58 -7.52
N THR A 83 -7.14 16.47 -6.91
CA THR A 83 -6.64 16.04 -5.61
C THR A 83 -5.97 14.66 -5.71
N ILE A 84 -4.72 14.55 -5.20
CA ILE A 84 -3.96 13.29 -5.12
C ILE A 84 -3.70 12.93 -3.67
N CYS A 85 -4.08 11.71 -3.26
CA CYS A 85 -3.68 11.10 -2.00
C CYS A 85 -2.45 10.20 -2.22
N VAL A 86 -1.33 10.55 -1.61
CA VAL A 86 -0.06 9.81 -1.71
C VAL A 86 0.02 8.81 -0.57
N VAL A 87 0.14 7.54 -0.92
CA VAL A 87 0.23 6.40 0.01
C VAL A 87 1.50 5.61 -0.21
N ALA A 88 1.92 4.84 0.79
CA ALA A 88 3.12 4.02 0.71
C ALA A 88 2.89 2.70 -0.04
N ASP A 89 1.74 2.05 0.14
CA ASP A 89 1.47 0.69 -0.36
C ASP A 89 0.09 0.63 -1.06
N PRO A 90 -0.10 -0.21 -2.09
CA PRO A 90 -1.42 -0.46 -2.69
C PRO A 90 -2.50 -0.88 -1.69
N LYS A 91 -2.13 -1.52 -0.58
CA LYS A 91 -3.08 -1.88 0.50
C LYS A 91 -3.70 -0.66 1.15
N ASP A 92 -2.98 0.46 1.21
CA ASP A 92 -3.47 1.72 1.79
C ASP A 92 -4.57 2.30 0.89
N VAL A 93 -4.42 2.19 -0.44
CA VAL A 93 -5.50 2.54 -1.39
C VAL A 93 -6.76 1.74 -1.10
N ALA A 94 -6.61 0.42 -0.92
CA ALA A 94 -7.75 -0.44 -0.61
C ALA A 94 -8.40 -0.10 0.74
N ALA A 95 -7.60 0.35 1.72
CA ALA A 95 -8.11 0.81 3.02
C ALA A 95 -8.90 2.11 2.89
N MET A 96 -8.40 3.09 2.14
CA MET A 96 -9.07 4.36 1.87
C MET A 96 -10.38 4.15 1.09
N GLU A 97 -10.37 3.32 0.04
CA GLU A 97 -11.55 3.02 -0.78
C GLU A 97 -12.67 2.33 0.01
N ARG A 98 -12.35 1.54 1.04
CA ARG A 98 -13.38 0.95 1.92
C ARG A 98 -14.19 1.99 2.67
N SER A 99 -13.64 3.16 2.98
CA SER A 99 -14.37 4.24 3.65
C SER A 99 -15.43 4.86 2.75
N ARG A 100 -15.23 4.85 1.43
CA ARG A 100 -16.06 5.50 0.39
C ARG A 100 -16.16 7.04 0.52
N GLU A 101 -15.36 7.64 1.39
CA GLU A 101 -15.38 9.09 1.65
C GLU A 101 -14.43 9.87 0.75
N TYR A 102 -13.35 9.23 0.29
CA TYR A 102 -12.37 9.88 -0.58
C TYR A 102 -12.75 9.74 -2.06
N GLN A 103 -12.85 10.87 -2.74
CA GLN A 103 -13.26 10.92 -4.14
C GLN A 103 -12.15 11.39 -5.10
N GLY A 104 -10.95 11.67 -4.58
CA GLY A 104 -9.80 12.08 -5.38
C GLY A 104 -9.05 10.90 -6.01
N LEU A 105 -7.88 11.20 -6.53
CA LEU A 105 -6.95 10.24 -7.12
C LEU A 105 -5.90 9.79 -6.11
N TYR A 106 -5.17 8.72 -6.44
CA TYR A 106 -4.07 8.22 -5.63
C TYR A 106 -2.74 8.30 -6.35
N HIS A 107 -1.67 8.21 -5.57
CA HIS A 107 -0.34 7.88 -6.04
C HIS A 107 0.35 6.97 -5.03
N VAL A 108 0.82 5.81 -5.49
CA VAL A 108 1.44 4.78 -4.65
C VAL A 108 2.97 4.86 -4.80
N LEU A 109 3.67 5.01 -3.69
CA LEU A 109 5.14 5.12 -3.68
C LEU A 109 5.84 3.78 -3.76
N HIS A 110 5.19 2.68 -3.38
CA HIS A 110 5.74 1.34 -3.16
C HIS A 110 6.83 1.28 -2.09
N GLY A 111 6.66 2.07 -1.03
CA GLY A 111 7.54 2.10 0.13
C GLY A 111 7.63 3.48 0.75
N VAL A 112 8.58 3.63 1.66
CA VAL A 112 8.96 4.88 2.32
C VAL A 112 10.48 5.02 2.31
N ILE A 113 10.99 6.24 2.43
CA ILE A 113 12.44 6.49 2.58
C ILE A 113 12.88 5.87 3.91
N SER A 114 13.75 4.87 3.84
CA SER A 114 14.23 4.10 4.99
C SER A 114 15.74 3.88 4.88
N PRO A 115 16.57 4.70 5.52
CA PRO A 115 18.02 4.49 5.55
C PRO A 115 18.41 3.13 6.16
N MET A 116 17.64 2.64 7.13
CA MET A 116 17.89 1.35 7.77
C MET A 116 17.67 0.18 6.84
N SER A 117 16.72 0.31 5.90
CA SER A 117 16.42 -0.70 4.87
C SER A 117 17.12 -0.41 3.54
N HIS A 118 17.98 0.59 3.49
CA HIS A 118 18.69 1.05 2.27
C HIS A 118 17.73 1.48 1.15
N VAL A 119 16.55 2.01 1.49
CA VAL A 119 15.58 2.55 0.53
C VAL A 119 15.74 4.06 0.43
N GLY A 120 16.20 4.52 -0.72
CA GLY A 120 16.33 5.94 -1.06
C GLY A 120 15.15 6.48 -1.89
N PRO A 121 15.14 7.78 -2.17
CA PRO A 121 14.09 8.39 -3.00
C PRO A 121 13.99 7.82 -4.42
N ASP A 122 15.10 7.34 -4.97
CA ASP A 122 15.17 6.80 -6.34
C ASP A 122 14.62 5.37 -6.43
N ASP A 123 14.49 4.68 -5.30
CA ASP A 123 13.87 3.36 -5.21
C ASP A 123 12.34 3.41 -5.14
N LEU A 124 11.78 4.63 -5.01
CA LEU A 124 10.37 4.89 -4.86
C LEU A 124 9.78 5.60 -6.09
N HIS A 125 8.47 5.49 -6.29
CA HIS A 125 7.78 6.15 -7.40
C HIS A 125 7.58 7.67 -7.17
N ILE A 126 8.58 8.34 -6.61
CA ILE A 126 8.57 9.79 -6.32
C ILE A 126 8.66 10.61 -7.61
N LYS A 127 9.53 10.20 -8.54
CA LYS A 127 9.71 10.91 -9.80
C LYS A 127 8.41 11.02 -10.59
N SER A 128 7.67 9.94 -10.71
CA SER A 128 6.38 9.91 -11.42
C SER A 128 5.30 10.77 -10.73
N LEU A 129 5.33 10.91 -9.39
CA LEU A 129 4.48 11.86 -8.67
C LEU A 129 4.81 13.30 -9.06
N VAL A 130 6.09 13.65 -9.07
CA VAL A 130 6.55 15.02 -9.42
C VAL A 130 6.18 15.36 -10.86
N GLU A 131 6.43 14.45 -11.80
CA GLU A 131 6.06 14.62 -13.21
C GLU A 131 4.55 14.84 -13.38
N ARG A 132 3.74 14.08 -12.63
CA ARG A 132 2.29 14.21 -12.64
C ARG A 132 1.81 15.56 -12.08
N VAL A 133 2.41 16.06 -11.01
CA VAL A 133 2.10 17.38 -10.45
C VAL A 133 2.59 18.50 -11.38
N ALA A 134 3.77 18.35 -11.97
CA ALA A 134 4.35 19.31 -12.92
C ALA A 134 3.53 19.44 -14.20
N ALA A 135 2.82 18.40 -14.62
CA ALA A 135 1.91 18.45 -15.78
C ALA A 135 0.71 19.39 -15.57
N GLY A 136 0.45 19.80 -14.33
CA GLY A 136 -0.61 20.74 -13.97
C GLY A 136 -1.96 20.08 -13.71
N GLY A 137 -2.92 20.89 -13.24
CA GLY A 137 -4.27 20.42 -12.90
C GLY A 137 -4.43 19.83 -11.50
N ILE A 138 -3.31 19.70 -10.73
CA ILE A 138 -3.36 19.25 -9.34
C ILE A 138 -3.33 20.47 -8.42
N GLU A 139 -4.34 20.57 -7.56
CA GLU A 139 -4.49 21.66 -6.59
C GLU A 139 -4.05 21.23 -5.19
N GLU A 140 -4.27 19.96 -4.82
CA GLU A 140 -3.92 19.43 -3.52
C GLU A 140 -3.25 18.05 -3.61
N VAL A 141 -2.19 17.88 -2.81
CA VAL A 141 -1.54 16.59 -2.57
C VAL A 141 -1.62 16.27 -1.08
N ILE A 142 -2.36 15.21 -0.74
CA ILE A 142 -2.56 14.73 0.62
C ILE A 142 -1.52 13.67 0.92
N MET A 143 -0.66 13.90 1.91
CA MET A 143 0.30 12.91 2.37
C MET A 143 -0.38 11.92 3.32
N ALA A 144 -0.46 10.65 2.92
CA ALA A 144 -1.12 9.57 3.64
C ALA A 144 -0.17 8.37 3.89
N THR A 145 1.13 8.64 3.99
CA THR A 145 2.10 7.67 4.50
C THR A 145 1.84 7.38 5.98
N ASN A 146 2.30 6.25 6.51
CA ASN A 146 2.09 5.91 7.92
C ASN A 146 2.64 6.98 8.87
N PRO A 147 2.05 7.14 10.07
CA PRO A 147 2.48 8.12 11.08
C PRO A 147 3.67 7.63 11.92
N ASP A 148 4.60 6.92 11.27
CA ASP A 148 5.88 6.49 11.83
C ASP A 148 7.03 7.40 11.36
N THR A 149 8.22 7.17 11.89
CA THR A 149 9.40 8.02 11.61
C THR A 149 9.74 8.06 10.11
N GLU A 150 9.66 6.93 9.42
CA GLU A 150 10.01 6.82 8.01
C GLU A 150 8.93 7.44 7.11
N GLY A 151 7.66 7.21 7.44
CA GLY A 151 6.52 7.82 6.73
C GLY A 151 6.48 9.34 6.89
N GLU A 152 6.81 9.86 8.09
CA GLU A 152 6.94 11.31 8.32
C GLU A 152 8.11 11.92 7.55
N ALA A 153 9.28 11.28 7.61
CA ALA A 153 10.45 11.73 6.85
C ALA A 153 10.14 11.76 5.34
N THR A 154 9.44 10.75 4.83
CA THR A 154 9.01 10.67 3.43
C THR A 154 8.03 11.79 3.09
N ALA A 155 7.01 12.04 3.93
CA ALA A 155 6.06 13.13 3.73
C ALA A 155 6.74 14.50 3.74
N MET A 156 7.68 14.73 4.65
CA MET A 156 8.46 15.97 4.71
C MET A 156 9.35 16.14 3.47
N TYR A 157 9.99 15.09 3.01
CA TYR A 157 10.79 15.11 1.79
C TYR A 157 9.93 15.50 0.58
N LEU A 158 8.80 14.83 0.38
CA LEU A 158 7.86 15.11 -0.70
C LEU A 158 7.30 16.54 -0.62
N SER A 159 6.93 16.99 0.57
CA SER A 159 6.44 18.37 0.77
C SER A 159 7.46 19.42 0.32
N ARG A 160 8.76 19.20 0.60
CA ARG A 160 9.83 20.09 0.13
C ARG A 160 10.00 20.02 -1.38
N LEU A 161 9.93 18.83 -1.95
CA LEU A 161 10.10 18.59 -3.38
C LEU A 161 8.95 19.20 -4.22
N LEU A 162 7.74 19.25 -3.66
CA LEU A 162 6.56 19.78 -4.34
C LEU A 162 6.38 21.31 -4.18
N ARG A 163 7.13 21.97 -3.32
CA ARG A 163 7.04 23.44 -3.12
C ARG A 163 7.10 24.28 -4.41
N PRO A 164 7.99 23.98 -5.39
CA PRO A 164 8.09 24.79 -6.60
C PRO A 164 6.84 24.80 -7.47
N PHE A 165 5.95 23.82 -7.30
CA PHE A 165 4.76 23.64 -8.15
C PHE A 165 3.53 24.39 -7.62
N SER A 166 3.64 25.13 -6.51
CA SER A 166 2.54 25.90 -5.90
C SER A 166 1.30 25.08 -5.60
N VAL A 167 1.44 23.77 -5.42
CA VAL A 167 0.37 22.84 -5.02
C VAL A 167 0.22 22.86 -3.50
N LYS A 168 -1.03 22.81 -3.02
CA LYS A 168 -1.31 22.67 -1.59
C LYS A 168 -0.91 21.28 -1.12
N VAL A 169 0.00 21.19 -0.16
CA VAL A 169 0.39 19.91 0.44
C VAL A 169 -0.20 19.82 1.84
N THR A 170 -1.00 18.78 2.06
CA THR A 170 -1.65 18.49 3.35
C THR A 170 -1.22 17.13 3.89
N ARG A 171 -1.53 16.87 5.15
CA ARG A 171 -1.27 15.61 5.84
C ARG A 171 -2.57 15.08 6.43
N LEU A 172 -2.78 13.76 6.41
CA LEU A 172 -3.89 13.17 7.17
C LEU A 172 -3.77 13.56 8.64
N ALA A 173 -4.89 13.94 9.22
CA ALA A 173 -4.94 14.32 10.63
C ALA A 173 -4.61 13.12 11.53
N TYR A 174 -3.88 13.41 12.60
CA TYR A 174 -3.67 12.46 13.69
C TYR A 174 -4.77 12.65 14.73
N GLY A 175 -5.23 11.56 15.31
CA GLY A 175 -6.27 11.67 16.33
C GLY A 175 -6.51 10.37 17.08
N ILE A 176 -7.32 10.48 18.12
CA ILE A 176 -7.78 9.34 18.88
C ILE A 176 -8.79 8.57 18.02
N PRO A 177 -8.65 7.24 17.88
CA PRO A 177 -9.58 6.45 17.09
C PRO A 177 -11.01 6.58 17.63
N VAL A 178 -11.97 6.71 16.70
CA VAL A 178 -13.40 6.79 17.07
C VAL A 178 -13.81 5.53 17.80
N GLY A 179 -14.46 5.71 18.98
CA GLY A 179 -14.86 4.60 19.85
C GLY A 179 -13.78 4.13 20.83
N SER A 180 -12.57 4.71 20.77
CA SER A 180 -11.53 4.48 21.78
C SER A 180 -11.70 5.42 22.98
N HIS A 181 -11.36 4.92 24.17
CA HIS A 181 -11.28 5.74 25.39
C HIS A 181 -9.90 6.41 25.48
N LEU A 182 -9.87 7.65 26.00
CA LEU A 182 -8.63 8.43 26.18
C LEU A 182 -7.57 7.70 27.00
N GLU A 183 -7.99 6.94 28.01
CA GLU A 183 -7.10 6.19 28.91
C GLU A 183 -6.27 5.10 28.22
N TYR A 184 -6.67 4.66 27.02
CA TYR A 184 -5.94 3.65 26.24
C TYR A 184 -5.04 4.26 25.15
N ALA A 185 -5.07 5.59 24.98
CA ALA A 185 -4.20 6.26 24.03
C ALA A 185 -2.81 6.45 24.65
N ASP A 186 -1.78 6.15 23.87
CA ASP A 186 -0.39 6.44 24.26
C ASP A 186 -0.10 7.94 24.22
N ASP A 187 0.99 8.35 24.91
CA ASP A 187 1.39 9.75 25.05
C ASP A 187 1.63 10.45 23.71
N ALA A 188 2.20 9.76 22.72
CA ALA A 188 2.45 10.32 21.41
C ALA A 188 1.15 10.58 20.65
N THR A 189 0.17 9.67 20.72
CA THR A 189 -1.17 9.83 20.15
C THR A 189 -1.89 11.01 20.79
N LEU A 190 -1.85 11.14 22.13
CA LEU A 190 -2.47 12.25 22.84
C LEU A 190 -1.83 13.60 22.49
N MET A 191 -0.52 13.66 22.42
CA MET A 191 0.23 14.86 22.00
C MET A 191 -0.18 15.30 20.59
N ARG A 192 -0.19 14.38 19.63
CA ARG A 192 -0.58 14.65 18.23
C ARG A 192 -2.04 15.08 18.12
N ALA A 193 -2.94 14.47 18.88
CA ALA A 193 -4.35 14.85 18.92
C ALA A 193 -4.55 16.27 19.49
N LEU A 194 -3.78 16.66 20.51
CA LEU A 194 -3.80 18.01 21.06
C LEU A 194 -3.24 19.06 20.10
N GLU A 195 -2.17 18.73 19.38
CA GLU A 195 -1.61 19.60 18.32
C GLU A 195 -2.60 19.83 17.19
N GLY A 196 -3.27 18.76 16.75
CA GLY A 196 -4.25 18.75 15.65
C GLY A 196 -5.68 19.16 16.05
N ARG A 197 -5.92 19.66 17.30
CA ARG A 197 -7.26 20.04 17.76
C ARG A 197 -7.87 21.14 16.89
N ARG A 198 -9.18 21.08 16.69
CA ARG A 198 -9.95 22.06 15.88
C ARG A 198 -10.93 22.81 16.78
N GLU A 199 -11.26 24.03 16.39
CA GLU A 199 -12.40 24.77 16.97
C GLU A 199 -13.71 24.04 16.61
N MET A 200 -14.66 24.09 17.55
CA MET A 200 -16.00 23.50 17.41
C MET A 200 -17.02 24.58 17.06
#